data_4047c3714ab005d42445b06a795469ee
#
_entry.id   4047c3714ab005d42445b06a795469ee
#
_cell.length_a   1.000
_cell.length_b   1.000
_cell.length_c   1.000
_cell.angle_alpha   90.00
_cell.angle_beta   90.00
_cell.angle_gamma   90.00
#
_symmetry.space_group_name_H-M   'P 1'
#
loop_
_entity.id
_entity.type
_entity.pdbx_description
1 polymer ?
#
loop_
_entity_poly.entity_id
_entity_poly.type
_entity_poly.pdbx_seq_one_letter_code
_entity_poly.pdbx_strand_id
1 'polypeptide(L)'
;MVSQNRNVQFFKKPTYLLPVIHGQAATWLRDLGYDIYWDDGNSQLKNFGQWYGDLLEENPDVVVFESTTPVMRFYWQLIDKLKLDLPKCIVIMTGYHSMRKPDETLSNSKTDIVLRSNHVDFALRKLIPYIDEHSDWRSSCPIEGLMIRRDENDFFDTGSFKQ
;
A
#
# COMPACT_ATOMS: atom_id res chain seq x y z
N MET A 1 2.90 -7.89 -1.03
CA MET A 1 3.25 -6.54 -0.47
C MET A 1 4.42 -6.00 -1.26
N VAL A 2 4.26 -4.85 -1.89
CA VAL A 2 5.30 -4.26 -2.74
C VAL A 2 5.76 -2.95 -2.10
N SER A 3 7.01 -2.90 -1.68
CA SER A 3 7.66 -1.66 -1.25
C SER A 3 8.65 -1.22 -2.32
N GLN A 4 8.35 -0.14 -3.05
CA GLN A 4 9.33 0.52 -3.89
C GLN A 4 9.73 1.84 -3.25
N ASN A 5 10.76 1.81 -2.44
CA ASN A 5 11.38 3.02 -1.93
C ASN A 5 12.32 3.59 -3.01
N ARG A 6 11.78 4.27 -4.03
CA ARG A 6 12.59 5.08 -4.94
C ARG A 6 13.05 6.35 -4.23
N ASN A 7 13.85 6.19 -3.20
CA ASN A 7 14.59 7.31 -2.67
C ASN A 7 15.57 7.77 -3.74
N VAL A 8 15.30 8.97 -4.21
CA VAL A 8 16.07 9.70 -5.19
C VAL A 8 17.56 9.53 -4.93
N GLN A 9 18.27 9.10 -5.93
CA GLN A 9 19.73 8.96 -5.91
C GLN A 9 20.40 10.33 -5.80
N PHE A 10 20.47 10.89 -4.62
CA PHE A 10 21.36 12.03 -4.32
C PHE A 10 22.80 11.56 -4.03
N PHE A 11 23.04 10.26 -3.97
CA PHE A 11 24.37 9.70 -3.69
C PHE A 11 24.89 8.91 -4.89
N LYS A 12 26.18 9.06 -5.18
CA LYS A 12 26.88 8.31 -6.25
C LYS A 12 26.88 6.78 -6.05
N LYS A 13 26.40 6.30 -4.90
CA LYS A 13 26.21 4.87 -4.61
C LYS A 13 24.78 4.64 -4.19
N PRO A 14 24.12 3.58 -4.67
CA PRO A 14 22.76 3.26 -4.22
C PRO A 14 22.78 3.00 -2.71
N THR A 15 21.97 3.73 -1.97
CA THR A 15 21.74 3.47 -0.55
C THR A 15 20.52 2.58 -0.45
N TYR A 16 20.72 1.35 0.00
CA TYR A 16 19.64 0.40 0.23
C TYR A 16 19.05 0.66 1.62
N LEU A 17 17.81 1.15 1.66
CA LEU A 17 17.05 1.24 2.89
C LEU A 17 16.13 0.02 2.97
N LEU A 18 16.34 -0.81 3.98
CA LEU A 18 15.46 -1.93 4.23
C LEU A 18 14.14 -1.43 4.81
N PRO A 19 12.99 -1.71 4.20
CA PRO A 19 11.67 -1.33 4.70
C PRO A 19 11.26 -2.26 5.85
N VAL A 20 11.89 -2.12 7.01
CA VAL A 20 11.79 -3.02 8.17
C VAL A 20 10.35 -3.19 8.64
N ILE A 21 9.59 -2.10 8.75
CA ILE A 21 8.21 -2.12 9.24
C ILE A 21 7.31 -2.94 8.30
N HIS A 22 7.44 -2.73 6.98
CA HIS A 22 6.68 -3.48 5.99
C HIS A 22 7.12 -4.96 5.94
N GLY A 23 8.41 -5.23 6.12
CA GLY A 23 8.95 -6.60 6.22
C GLY A 23 8.41 -7.33 7.45
N GLN A 24 8.26 -6.63 8.58
CA GLN A 24 7.64 -7.19 9.77
C GLN A 24 6.15 -7.48 9.55
N ALA A 25 5.41 -6.57 8.90
CA ALA A 25 4.02 -6.80 8.54
C ALA A 25 3.87 -8.02 7.62
N ALA A 26 4.74 -8.15 6.61
CA ALA A 26 4.77 -9.30 5.70
C ALA A 26 5.01 -10.62 6.46
N THR A 27 5.94 -10.63 7.42
CA THR A 27 6.22 -11.79 8.25
C THR A 27 5.00 -12.19 9.09
N TRP A 28 4.38 -11.24 9.78
CA TRP A 28 3.19 -11.51 10.60
C TRP A 28 2.00 -12.01 9.79
N LEU A 29 1.77 -11.47 8.60
CA LEU A 29 0.70 -11.94 7.72
C LEU A 29 0.97 -13.35 7.20
N ARG A 30 2.22 -13.69 6.90
CA ARG A 30 2.62 -15.05 6.54
C ARG A 30 2.38 -16.03 7.70
N ASP A 31 2.70 -15.64 8.93
CA ASP A 31 2.45 -16.44 10.13
C ASP A 31 0.95 -16.67 10.38
N LEU A 32 0.09 -15.77 9.88
CA LEU A 32 -1.38 -15.93 9.88
C LEU A 32 -1.90 -16.79 8.72
N GLY A 33 -1.02 -17.26 7.83
CA GLY A 33 -1.37 -18.16 6.73
C GLY A 33 -1.62 -17.47 5.38
N TYR A 34 -1.41 -16.16 5.26
CA TYR A 34 -1.52 -15.45 3.99
C TYR A 34 -0.32 -15.73 3.08
N ASP A 35 -0.60 -15.91 1.79
CA ASP A 35 0.45 -15.95 0.78
C ASP A 35 1.00 -14.55 0.54
N ILE A 36 2.29 -14.35 0.80
CA ILE A 36 2.93 -13.05 0.78
C ILE A 36 4.05 -13.02 -0.25
N TYR A 37 3.80 -12.29 -1.33
CA TYR A 37 4.83 -11.91 -2.27
C TYR A 37 5.49 -10.60 -1.81
N TRP A 38 6.79 -10.67 -1.55
CA TRP A 38 7.62 -9.52 -1.17
C TRP A 38 8.57 -9.17 -2.31
N ASP A 39 8.39 -7.99 -2.89
CA ASP A 39 9.28 -7.48 -3.93
C ASP A 39 9.94 -6.17 -3.49
N ASP A 40 11.26 -6.20 -3.35
CA ASP A 40 12.12 -5.02 -3.26
C ASP A 40 12.85 -4.83 -4.60
N GLY A 41 12.14 -4.26 -5.58
CA GLY A 41 12.66 -4.03 -6.92
C GLY A 41 13.94 -3.20 -6.98
N ASN A 42 14.24 -2.42 -5.92
CA ASN A 42 15.49 -1.67 -5.82
C ASN A 42 16.67 -2.58 -5.52
N SER A 43 16.53 -3.52 -4.58
CA SER A 43 17.61 -4.45 -4.24
C SER A 43 17.89 -5.44 -5.36
N GLN A 44 16.86 -5.77 -6.14
CA GLN A 44 16.94 -6.69 -7.29
C GLN A 44 17.31 -5.99 -8.60
N LEU A 45 17.49 -4.66 -8.59
CA LEU A 45 17.81 -3.85 -9.77
C LEU A 45 16.85 -4.04 -10.95
N LYS A 46 15.59 -4.40 -10.67
CA LYS A 46 14.56 -4.56 -11.69
C LYS A 46 14.23 -3.21 -12.35
N ASN A 47 14.09 -3.20 -13.66
CA ASN A 47 13.46 -2.06 -14.33
C ASN A 47 11.94 -2.08 -14.09
N PHE A 48 11.27 -0.96 -14.41
CA PHE A 48 9.83 -0.83 -14.17
C PHE A 48 9.01 -1.91 -14.89
N GLY A 49 9.35 -2.24 -16.14
CA GLY A 49 8.60 -3.22 -16.92
C GLY A 49 8.69 -4.64 -16.34
N GLN A 50 9.87 -5.04 -15.90
CA GLN A 50 10.08 -6.32 -15.24
C GLN A 50 9.29 -6.38 -13.92
N TRP A 51 9.48 -5.38 -13.07
CA TRP A 51 8.78 -5.31 -11.79
C TRP A 51 7.25 -5.30 -11.94
N TYR A 52 6.73 -4.53 -12.88
CA TYR A 52 5.29 -4.45 -13.12
C TYR A 52 4.74 -5.75 -13.73
N GLY A 53 5.51 -6.39 -14.62
CA GLY A 53 5.18 -7.71 -15.17
C GLY A 53 5.07 -8.77 -14.09
N ASP A 54 6.06 -8.85 -13.20
CA ASP A 54 6.06 -9.77 -12.06
C ASP A 54 4.84 -9.52 -11.16
N LEU A 55 4.49 -8.26 -10.88
CA LEU A 55 3.30 -7.91 -10.10
C LEU A 55 2.00 -8.39 -10.75
N LEU A 56 1.88 -8.29 -12.07
CA LEU A 56 0.70 -8.77 -12.78
C LEU A 56 0.64 -10.30 -12.83
N GLU A 57 1.78 -10.96 -12.95
CA GLU A 57 1.87 -12.44 -12.94
C GLU A 57 1.45 -13.02 -11.59
N GLU A 58 1.85 -12.37 -10.49
CA GLU A 58 1.43 -12.73 -9.12
C GLU A 58 -0.08 -12.53 -8.89
N ASN A 59 -0.72 -11.64 -9.63
CA ASN A 59 -2.17 -11.37 -9.56
C ASN A 59 -2.70 -11.24 -8.12
N PRO A 60 -2.16 -10.35 -7.28
CA PRO A 60 -2.47 -10.30 -5.86
C PRO A 60 -3.88 -9.74 -5.60
N ASP A 61 -4.53 -10.24 -4.54
CA ASP A 61 -5.78 -9.69 -4.04
C ASP A 61 -5.59 -8.31 -3.38
N VAL A 62 -4.44 -8.11 -2.74
CA VAL A 62 -4.09 -6.87 -2.05
C VAL A 62 -2.66 -6.45 -2.38
N VAL A 63 -2.48 -5.17 -2.74
CA VAL A 63 -1.15 -4.56 -2.91
C VAL A 63 -0.97 -3.43 -1.91
N VAL A 64 0.16 -3.43 -1.22
CA VAL A 64 0.55 -2.35 -0.30
C VAL A 64 1.73 -1.60 -0.87
N PHE A 65 1.55 -0.30 -1.13
CA PHE A 65 2.61 0.59 -1.55
C PHE A 65 3.04 1.52 -0.42
N GLU A 66 4.34 1.74 -0.30
CA GLU A 66 4.90 2.83 0.49
C GLU A 66 5.40 3.94 -0.42
N SER A 67 5.04 5.19 -0.12
CA SER A 67 5.47 6.31 -0.93
C SER A 67 5.90 7.53 -0.11
N THR A 68 6.67 8.38 -0.78
CA THR A 68 7.09 9.68 -0.29
C THR A 68 6.65 10.78 -1.25
N THR A 69 6.57 12.01 -0.78
CA THR A 69 6.06 13.16 -1.55
C THR A 69 6.67 13.31 -2.96
N PRO A 70 7.99 13.17 -3.18
CA PRO A 70 8.58 13.37 -4.50
C PRO A 70 8.09 12.42 -5.59
N VAL A 71 7.59 11.25 -5.20
CA VAL A 71 7.20 10.18 -6.14
C VAL A 71 5.69 9.94 -6.19
N MET A 72 4.88 10.69 -5.43
CA MET A 72 3.43 10.47 -5.33
C MET A 72 2.71 10.48 -6.68
N ARG A 73 3.01 11.45 -7.54
CA ARG A 73 2.36 11.53 -8.87
C ARG A 73 2.59 10.28 -9.71
N PHE A 74 3.78 9.69 -9.60
CA PHE A 74 4.06 8.42 -10.26
C PHE A 74 3.20 7.29 -9.69
N TYR A 75 3.04 7.23 -8.35
CA TYR A 75 2.20 6.21 -7.72
C TYR A 75 0.72 6.37 -8.07
N TRP A 76 0.18 7.57 -8.18
CA TRP A 76 -1.19 7.78 -8.62
C TRP A 76 -1.44 7.19 -10.01
N GLN A 77 -0.57 7.50 -10.98
CA GLN A 77 -0.65 6.94 -12.33
C GLN A 77 -0.46 5.41 -12.35
N LEU A 78 0.46 4.91 -11.54
CA LEU A 78 0.70 3.48 -11.39
C LEU A 78 -0.54 2.75 -10.84
N ILE A 79 -1.16 3.31 -9.82
CA ILE A 79 -2.36 2.74 -9.20
C ILE A 79 -3.52 2.74 -10.17
N ASP A 80 -3.73 3.84 -10.88
CA ASP A 80 -4.79 3.92 -11.89
C ASP A 80 -4.59 2.88 -13.00
N LYS A 81 -3.35 2.72 -13.47
CA LYS A 81 -3.00 1.66 -14.42
C LYS A 81 -3.23 0.26 -13.81
N LEU A 82 -2.79 0.02 -12.59
CA LEU A 82 -2.98 -1.25 -11.90
C LEU A 82 -4.46 -1.62 -11.77
N LYS A 83 -5.31 -0.65 -11.45
CA LYS A 83 -6.77 -0.88 -11.34
C LYS A 83 -7.44 -1.13 -12.69
N LEU A 84 -6.81 -0.78 -13.82
CA LEU A 84 -7.26 -1.21 -15.15
C LEU A 84 -6.85 -2.66 -15.43
N ASP A 85 -5.63 -3.03 -15.08
CA ASP A 85 -5.09 -4.37 -15.34
C ASP A 85 -5.59 -5.41 -14.32
N LEU A 86 -5.74 -5.02 -13.04
CA LEU A 86 -6.24 -5.84 -11.92
C LEU A 86 -7.38 -5.11 -11.19
N PRO A 87 -8.60 -5.06 -11.75
CA PRO A 87 -9.69 -4.24 -11.21
C PRO A 87 -10.19 -4.66 -9.83
N LYS A 88 -9.99 -5.92 -9.45
CA LYS A 88 -10.40 -6.45 -8.15
C LYS A 88 -9.35 -6.28 -7.06
N CYS A 89 -8.09 -6.02 -7.44
CA CYS A 89 -7.00 -5.85 -6.49
C CYS A 89 -7.25 -4.66 -5.58
N ILE A 90 -7.18 -4.85 -4.28
CA ILE A 90 -7.29 -3.79 -3.28
C ILE A 90 -5.93 -3.11 -3.13
N VAL A 91 -5.89 -1.80 -3.33
CA VAL A 91 -4.66 -1.01 -3.23
C VAL A 91 -4.64 -0.23 -1.92
N ILE A 92 -3.62 -0.49 -1.11
CA ILE A 92 -3.37 0.19 0.16
C ILE A 92 -2.13 1.09 0.02
N MET A 93 -2.29 2.37 0.32
CA MET A 93 -1.18 3.32 0.35
C MET A 93 -0.72 3.60 1.76
N THR A 94 0.59 3.59 1.94
CA THR A 94 1.28 3.93 3.19
C THR A 94 2.36 4.98 2.93
N GLY A 95 3.03 5.42 3.99
CA GLY A 95 4.12 6.37 3.91
C GLY A 95 3.71 7.81 4.23
N TYR A 96 4.73 8.65 4.38
CA TYR A 96 4.57 9.97 4.98
C TYR A 96 3.57 10.88 4.24
N HIS A 97 3.62 10.90 2.90
CA HIS A 97 2.72 11.75 2.12
C HIS A 97 1.26 11.32 2.29
N SER A 98 0.99 10.02 2.03
CA SER A 98 -0.37 9.47 2.12
C SER A 98 -0.97 9.65 3.51
N MET A 99 -0.17 9.42 4.55
CA MET A 99 -0.59 9.61 5.94
C MET A 99 -1.00 11.06 6.25
N ARG A 100 -0.29 12.04 5.70
CA ARG A 100 -0.53 13.48 5.96
C ARG A 100 -1.59 14.09 5.04
N LYS A 101 -1.74 13.53 3.85
CA LYS A 101 -2.67 14.01 2.81
C LYS A 101 -3.48 12.86 2.22
N PRO A 102 -4.26 12.17 3.03
CA PRO A 102 -5.02 11.01 2.58
C PRO A 102 -6.09 11.39 1.54
N ASP A 103 -6.76 12.54 1.73
CA ASP A 103 -7.75 13.05 0.77
C ASP A 103 -7.13 13.30 -0.60
N GLU A 104 -5.93 13.91 -0.64
CA GLU A 104 -5.21 14.16 -1.89
C GLU A 104 -4.86 12.84 -2.59
N THR A 105 -4.42 11.84 -1.83
CA THR A 105 -4.10 10.51 -2.37
C THR A 105 -5.32 9.83 -2.96
N LEU A 106 -6.43 9.80 -2.23
CA LEU A 106 -7.67 9.19 -2.69
C LEU A 106 -8.28 9.96 -3.88
N SER A 107 -8.25 11.28 -3.87
CA SER A 107 -8.84 12.10 -4.95
C SER A 107 -8.05 12.05 -6.26
N ASN A 108 -6.74 11.77 -6.22
CA ASN A 108 -5.88 11.75 -7.40
C ASN A 108 -5.51 10.35 -7.90
N SER A 109 -6.01 9.29 -7.29
CA SER A 109 -5.77 7.92 -7.74
C SER A 109 -6.92 7.00 -7.30
N LYS A 110 -7.00 5.83 -7.90
CA LYS A 110 -7.95 4.77 -7.52
C LYS A 110 -7.48 3.94 -6.30
N THR A 111 -6.74 4.55 -5.38
CA THR A 111 -6.38 3.93 -4.10
C THR A 111 -7.63 3.56 -3.32
N ASP A 112 -7.68 2.35 -2.77
CA ASP A 112 -8.82 1.89 -1.96
C ASP A 112 -8.70 2.31 -0.50
N ILE A 113 -7.49 2.22 0.08
CA ILE A 113 -7.25 2.49 1.49
C ILE A 113 -5.96 3.29 1.66
N VAL A 114 -6.00 4.31 2.50
CA VAL A 114 -4.81 5.02 2.98
C VAL A 114 -4.63 4.72 4.46
N LEU A 115 -3.44 4.21 4.83
CA LEU A 115 -3.03 4.08 6.23
C LEU A 115 -2.51 5.42 6.74
N ARG A 116 -3.14 5.93 7.81
CA ARG A 116 -2.82 7.20 8.47
C ARG A 116 -1.97 7.03 9.73
N SER A 117 -1.35 5.88 9.88
CA SER A 117 -0.53 5.51 11.04
C SER A 117 0.90 5.19 10.64
N ASN A 118 1.86 5.54 11.51
CA ASN A 118 3.24 5.08 11.39
C ASN A 118 3.39 3.60 11.77
N HIS A 119 2.40 3.02 12.45
CA HIS A 119 2.36 1.61 12.84
C HIS A 119 1.71 0.77 11.74
N VAL A 120 2.32 0.78 10.57
CA VAL A 120 1.83 0.08 9.37
C VAL A 120 1.69 -1.42 9.62
N ASP A 121 2.64 -2.00 10.32
CA ASP A 121 2.70 -3.41 10.68
C ASP A 121 1.49 -3.84 11.53
N PHE A 122 1.19 -3.11 12.62
CA PHE A 122 0.02 -3.38 13.46
C PHE A 122 -1.30 -3.14 12.70
N ALA A 123 -1.37 -2.10 11.89
CA ALA A 123 -2.56 -1.79 11.11
C ALA A 123 -2.85 -2.90 10.09
N LEU A 124 -1.85 -3.32 9.31
CA LEU A 124 -2.02 -4.37 8.30
C LEU A 124 -2.36 -5.73 8.91
N ARG A 125 -1.76 -6.08 10.05
CA ARG A 125 -2.06 -7.31 10.77
C ARG A 125 -3.53 -7.44 11.18
N LYS A 126 -4.20 -6.30 11.43
CA LYS A 126 -5.64 -6.27 11.76
C LYS A 126 -6.50 -6.13 10.50
N LEU A 127 -6.05 -5.29 9.56
CA LEU A 127 -6.82 -4.90 8.39
C LEU A 127 -7.00 -6.04 7.39
N ILE A 128 -5.93 -6.79 7.10
CA ILE A 128 -5.99 -7.84 6.08
C ILE A 128 -6.97 -8.97 6.48
N PRO A 129 -6.92 -9.52 7.71
CA PRO A 129 -7.94 -10.47 8.15
C PRO A 129 -9.35 -9.89 8.14
N TYR A 130 -9.51 -8.62 8.54
CA TYR A 130 -10.81 -7.99 8.54
C TYR A 130 -11.41 -7.86 7.14
N ILE A 131 -10.60 -7.49 6.15
CA ILE A 131 -11.03 -7.43 4.74
C ILE A 131 -11.46 -8.82 4.23
N ASP A 132 -10.73 -9.86 4.59
CA ASP A 132 -10.97 -11.23 4.18
C ASP A 132 -12.27 -11.79 4.77
N GLU A 133 -12.56 -11.46 6.02
CA GLU A 133 -13.72 -11.95 6.78
C GLU A 133 -15.02 -11.15 6.54
N HIS A 134 -14.94 -9.89 6.08
CA HIS A 134 -16.08 -8.97 6.02
C HIS A 134 -16.26 -8.35 4.64
N SER A 135 -17.30 -8.75 3.93
CA SER A 135 -17.62 -8.22 2.59
C SER A 135 -18.01 -6.73 2.60
N ASP A 136 -18.44 -6.20 3.74
CA ASP A 136 -18.86 -4.80 3.95
C ASP A 136 -17.75 -3.91 4.52
N TRP A 137 -16.51 -4.37 4.53
CA TRP A 137 -15.36 -3.68 5.12
C TRP A 137 -15.20 -2.22 4.70
N ARG A 138 -15.66 -1.86 3.50
CA ARG A 138 -15.59 -0.47 3.01
C ARG A 138 -16.44 0.50 3.83
N SER A 139 -17.49 0.01 4.46
CA SER A 139 -18.49 0.83 5.15
C SER A 139 -18.47 0.71 6.66
N SER A 140 -17.96 -0.41 7.18
CA SER A 140 -18.10 -0.78 8.59
C SER A 140 -16.77 -1.05 9.29
N CYS A 141 -15.62 -0.79 8.67
CA CYS A 141 -14.28 -1.10 9.22
C CYS A 141 -14.07 -0.37 10.57
N PRO A 142 -13.88 -1.12 11.67
CA PRO A 142 -13.67 -0.55 13.00
C PRO A 142 -12.22 -0.21 13.31
N ILE A 143 -11.30 -0.49 12.37
CA ILE A 143 -9.87 -0.30 12.58
C ILE A 143 -9.55 1.17 12.41
N GLU A 144 -9.07 1.80 13.46
CA GLU A 144 -8.70 3.22 13.48
C GLU A 144 -7.47 3.52 12.61
N GLY A 145 -7.34 4.75 12.16
CA GLY A 145 -6.18 5.23 11.41
C GLY A 145 -6.23 4.93 9.92
N LEU A 146 -7.41 4.72 9.36
CA LEU A 146 -7.62 4.49 7.95
C LEU A 146 -8.44 5.60 7.31
N MET A 147 -8.24 5.83 6.01
CA MET A 147 -9.20 6.47 5.16
C MET A 147 -9.51 5.54 3.99
N ILE A 148 -10.77 5.18 3.83
CA ILE A 148 -11.26 4.11 2.95
C ILE A 148 -12.14 4.72 1.87
N ARG A 149 -11.91 4.33 0.61
CA ARG A 149 -12.79 4.65 -0.49
C ARG A 149 -14.03 3.77 -0.44
N ARG A 150 -15.20 4.38 -0.29
CA ARG A 150 -16.50 3.72 -0.42
C ARG A 150 -17.00 3.74 -1.86
N ASP A 151 -16.85 4.89 -2.52
CA ASP A 151 -17.25 5.12 -3.90
C ASP A 151 -16.31 6.14 -4.55
N GLU A 152 -16.55 6.56 -5.78
CA GLU A 152 -15.65 7.42 -6.58
C GLU A 152 -15.23 8.70 -5.83
N ASN A 153 -16.16 9.34 -5.12
CA ASN A 153 -15.94 10.58 -4.37
C ASN A 153 -16.39 10.50 -2.90
N ASP A 154 -16.60 9.28 -2.38
CA ASP A 154 -16.99 9.07 -0.98
C ASP A 154 -15.90 8.33 -0.23
N PHE A 155 -15.38 8.97 0.83
CA PHE A 155 -14.29 8.47 1.65
C PHE A 155 -14.72 8.37 3.11
N PHE A 156 -14.45 7.23 3.70
CA PHE A 156 -14.72 6.93 5.10
C PHE A 156 -13.47 7.07 5.95
N ASP A 157 -13.47 8.04 6.85
CA ASP A 157 -12.43 8.22 7.86
C ASP A 157 -12.77 7.41 9.12
N THR A 158 -11.97 6.42 9.45
CA THR A 158 -12.14 5.58 10.65
C THR A 158 -11.63 6.25 11.92
N GLY A 159 -11.21 7.50 11.85
CA GLY A 159 -10.66 8.26 12.96
C GLY A 159 -9.15 8.12 13.13
N SER A 160 -8.62 8.82 14.13
CA SER A 160 -7.18 8.80 14.42
C SER A 160 -6.81 7.53 15.17
N PHE A 161 -5.68 6.92 14.77
CA PHE A 161 -5.11 5.80 15.49
C PHE A 161 -4.79 6.22 16.93
N LYS A 162 -5.44 5.62 17.90
CA LYS A 162 -5.14 5.77 19.32
C LYS A 162 -4.20 4.66 19.74
N GLN A 163 -3.08 5.07 20.35
CA GLN A 163 -2.12 4.15 20.97
C GLN A 163 -2.68 3.53 22.24
#